data_fdca3e6b53b2a42d65a1fa839fbebe80
#
_entry.id   fdca3e6b53b2a42d65a1fa839fbebe80
#
_cell.length_a   1.000
_cell.length_b   1.000
_cell.length_c   1.000
_cell.angle_alpha   90.00
_cell.angle_beta   90.00
_cell.angle_gamma   90.00
#
_symmetry.space_group_name_H-M   'P 1'
#
loop_
_entity.id
_entity.type
_entity.pdbx_description
1 polymer ?
#
loop_
_entity_poly.entity_id
_entity_poly.type
_entity_poly.pdbx_seq_one_letter_code
_entity_poly.pdbx_strand_id
1 'polypeptide(L)'
;MQETNVESSEKPGGLNQPKINPAIILQAVNGDNSAFKSLTLPQPTKKKTLEIEGQVTAKGIRVLVGGNPFDINYPKKVWEKFPSPLKKLLADNVTFSQTFHLPLVLPQYGVLDYQMPNPITQALFFKGMAQDLPSTAFMNGGNTTDLLRRFFDIKYKFEVSRPRIANVSFPKPRRAATIPFTFGKDSLLTYGLCKELDIASQLIFVYEPTVDSAVEGMHKMKLAKQFFQEFDVEIGFLQNQLGVMREAHGWIGWELQLTQYSLLMLPYAYQHRSRYLFFSNEQSCNFEFYNDDGFLSNPVLEQSHSWMAENSMYTRILGAKNTFLSSLVGPIHELAITRILHHRSPKIANDQRSCGAEKXXXXG
;
A
#
# COMPACT_ATOMS: atom_id res chain seq x y z
N MET A 1 3.56 19.69 58.55
CA MET A 1 3.96 19.92 57.14
C MET A 1 4.44 18.60 56.58
N GLN A 2 3.59 17.93 55.85
CA GLN A 2 3.95 16.68 55.14
C GLN A 2 4.06 17.00 53.65
N GLU A 3 5.27 16.83 53.12
CA GLU A 3 5.50 16.95 51.70
C GLU A 3 4.95 15.70 51.00
N THR A 4 3.98 15.89 50.11
CA THR A 4 3.46 14.84 49.27
C THR A 4 4.33 14.74 48.01
N ASN A 5 5.03 13.62 47.87
CA ASN A 5 5.74 13.25 46.64
C ASN A 5 4.75 13.03 45.51
N VAL A 6 4.87 13.84 44.47
CA VAL A 6 4.16 13.64 43.21
C VAL A 6 4.97 12.64 42.38
N GLU A 7 4.44 11.45 42.22
CA GLU A 7 5.02 10.45 41.29
C GLU A 7 5.06 11.01 39.87
N SER A 8 6.24 10.92 39.27
CA SER A 8 6.46 11.31 37.89
C SER A 8 5.71 10.36 36.95
N SER A 9 4.76 10.91 36.19
CA SER A 9 4.08 10.17 35.12
C SER A 9 5.11 9.73 34.06
N GLU A 10 5.18 8.44 33.80
CA GLU A 10 5.97 7.88 32.70
C GLU A 10 5.50 8.51 31.36
N LYS A 11 6.42 9.11 30.65
CA LYS A 11 6.19 9.57 29.30
C LYS A 11 5.87 8.37 28.42
N PRO A 12 4.85 8.45 27.54
CA PRO A 12 4.57 7.36 26.60
C PRO A 12 5.82 7.10 25.77
N GLY A 13 6.26 5.85 25.76
CA GLY A 13 7.49 5.42 25.11
C GLY A 13 7.56 5.92 23.68
N GLY A 14 8.55 6.77 23.41
CA GLY A 14 8.83 7.22 22.06
C GLY A 14 9.09 6.00 21.19
N LEU A 15 8.39 5.95 20.04
CA LEU A 15 8.72 4.99 18.98
C LEU A 15 10.19 5.25 18.60
N ASN A 16 11.09 4.41 19.09
CA ASN A 16 12.46 4.39 18.62
C ASN A 16 12.41 4.05 17.13
N GLN A 17 12.44 5.09 16.30
CA GLN A 17 12.54 4.91 14.86
C GLN A 17 13.92 4.30 14.59
N PRO A 18 13.98 3.11 13.98
CA PRO A 18 15.25 2.69 13.42
C PRO A 18 15.67 3.78 12.42
N LYS A 19 16.83 4.37 12.62
CA LYS A 19 17.41 5.31 11.65
C LYS A 19 17.78 4.49 10.41
N ILE A 20 16.81 4.29 9.52
CA ILE A 20 17.11 3.77 8.20
C ILE A 20 17.89 4.88 7.52
N ASN A 21 19.17 4.65 7.33
CA ASN A 21 20.01 5.60 6.64
C ASN A 21 19.62 5.56 5.15
N PRO A 22 18.97 6.61 4.61
CA PRO A 22 18.63 6.62 3.18
C PRO A 22 19.86 6.47 2.30
N ALA A 23 21.04 6.81 2.82
CA ALA A 23 22.29 6.63 2.11
C ALA A 23 22.60 5.15 1.81
N ILE A 24 22.05 4.19 2.59
CA ILE A 24 22.26 2.76 2.32
C ILE A 24 21.51 2.35 1.04
N ILE A 25 20.30 2.86 0.85
CA ILE A 25 19.53 2.60 -0.38
C ILE A 25 20.16 3.40 -1.54
N LEU A 26 20.54 4.64 -1.29
CA LEU A 26 21.24 5.48 -2.27
C LEU A 26 22.65 4.92 -2.60
N GLN A 27 23.33 4.28 -1.65
CA GLN A 27 24.61 3.60 -1.93
C GLN A 27 24.42 2.32 -2.73
N ALA A 28 23.30 1.62 -2.54
CA ALA A 28 22.91 0.49 -3.40
C ALA A 28 22.49 0.95 -4.80
N VAL A 29 22.05 2.19 -4.92
CA VAL A 29 21.58 2.85 -6.15
C VAL A 29 22.63 3.84 -6.69
N ASN A 30 23.91 3.73 -6.33
CA ASN A 30 24.97 4.66 -6.80
C ASN A 30 24.85 5.00 -8.29
N GLY A 31 23.98 5.92 -8.60
CA GLY A 31 23.72 6.42 -9.93
C GLY A 31 23.25 7.85 -9.85
N ASP A 32 24.04 8.71 -10.43
CA ASP A 32 23.74 10.10 -10.75
C ASP A 32 22.27 10.25 -11.22
N ASN A 33 21.51 11.11 -10.60
CA ASN A 33 20.14 11.47 -10.98
C ASN A 33 20.02 12.01 -12.42
N SER A 34 21.13 12.26 -13.10
CA SER A 34 21.15 12.60 -14.52
C SER A 34 20.75 11.43 -15.43
N ALA A 35 20.72 10.19 -14.90
CA ALA A 35 20.40 8.99 -15.68
C ALA A 35 18.92 8.93 -16.13
N PHE A 36 18.06 9.76 -15.55
CA PHE A 36 16.65 9.79 -15.96
C PHE A 36 16.36 10.70 -17.17
N LYS A 37 17.34 11.49 -17.61
CA LYS A 37 17.17 12.38 -18.78
C LYS A 37 17.38 11.68 -20.12
N SER A 38 17.87 10.43 -20.12
CA SER A 38 17.91 9.62 -21.35
C SER A 38 17.74 8.16 -20.95
N LEU A 39 16.66 7.57 -21.40
CA LEU A 39 16.32 6.15 -21.19
C LEU A 39 17.23 5.21 -21.99
N THR A 40 18.31 5.71 -22.57
CA THR A 40 19.31 4.89 -23.25
C THR A 40 20.50 4.58 -22.34
N LEU A 41 20.21 3.87 -21.25
CA LEU A 41 21.29 3.28 -20.46
C LEU A 41 21.81 2.04 -21.21
N PRO A 42 23.13 1.93 -21.43
CA PRO A 42 23.68 0.70 -22.02
C PRO A 42 23.32 -0.47 -21.10
N GLN A 43 22.66 -1.46 -21.67
CA GLN A 43 22.28 -2.67 -20.94
C GLN A 43 23.54 -3.38 -20.47
N PRO A 44 23.69 -3.65 -19.18
CA PRO A 44 24.84 -4.42 -18.70
C PRO A 44 24.86 -5.79 -19.40
N THR A 45 25.99 -6.18 -19.91
CA THR A 45 26.15 -7.42 -20.67
C THR A 45 25.83 -8.69 -19.87
N LYS A 46 25.82 -8.59 -18.53
CA LYS A 46 25.43 -9.70 -17.64
C LYS A 46 24.64 -9.14 -16.46
N LYS A 47 23.34 -9.34 -16.50
CA LYS A 47 22.43 -8.89 -15.42
C LYS A 47 22.65 -9.72 -14.15
N LYS A 48 22.72 -9.06 -13.00
CA LYS A 48 22.89 -9.68 -11.69
C LYS A 48 21.57 -10.29 -11.19
N THR A 49 21.68 -11.22 -10.27
CA THR A 49 20.53 -11.78 -9.52
C THR A 49 20.37 -11.02 -8.20
N LEU A 50 19.15 -10.67 -7.86
CA LEU A 50 18.78 -10.09 -6.57
C LEU A 50 18.00 -11.13 -5.78
N GLU A 51 18.55 -11.53 -4.66
CA GLU A 51 17.91 -12.52 -3.77
C GLU A 51 16.88 -11.81 -2.89
N ILE A 52 15.69 -12.43 -2.75
CA ILE A 52 14.57 -11.87 -1.97
C ILE A 52 13.97 -12.97 -1.12
N GLU A 53 13.75 -12.68 0.17
CA GLU A 53 13.16 -13.63 1.11
C GLU A 53 12.06 -12.96 1.93
N GLY A 54 10.94 -13.67 2.11
CA GLY A 54 9.83 -13.23 2.97
C GLY A 54 9.78 -14.05 4.25
N GLN A 55 9.77 -13.39 5.39
CA GLN A 55 9.77 -14.05 6.72
C GLN A 55 8.58 -13.58 7.54
N VAL A 56 7.93 -14.52 8.23
CA VAL A 56 6.92 -14.20 9.26
C VAL A 56 7.64 -13.96 10.58
N THR A 57 7.41 -12.78 11.17
CA THR A 57 8.02 -12.42 12.46
C THR A 57 6.94 -12.35 13.56
N ALA A 58 7.36 -12.13 14.78
CA ALA A 58 6.44 -11.93 15.91
C ALA A 58 5.57 -10.67 15.75
N LYS A 59 6.04 -9.68 14.96
CA LYS A 59 5.36 -8.39 14.79
C LYS A 59 4.71 -8.21 13.41
N GLY A 60 4.97 -9.10 12.46
CA GLY A 60 4.46 -8.93 11.10
C GLY A 60 5.23 -9.71 10.06
N ILE A 61 5.60 -9.02 8.99
CA ILE A 61 6.34 -9.60 7.87
C ILE A 61 7.66 -8.84 7.73
N ARG A 62 8.75 -9.59 7.53
CA ARG A 62 10.06 -9.05 7.16
C ARG A 62 10.39 -9.49 5.75
N VAL A 63 10.78 -8.54 4.90
CA VAL A 63 11.25 -8.82 3.55
C VAL A 63 12.75 -8.50 3.52
N LEU A 64 13.56 -9.50 3.14
CA LEU A 64 14.99 -9.30 2.91
C LEU A 64 15.20 -9.05 1.42
N VAL A 65 15.83 -7.93 1.07
CA VAL A 65 16.15 -7.58 -0.32
C VAL A 65 17.68 -7.46 -0.41
N GLY A 66 18.31 -8.43 -1.06
CA GLY A 66 19.76 -8.51 -1.08
C GLY A 66 20.36 -8.55 0.34
N GLY A 67 19.68 -9.24 1.26
CA GLY A 67 20.08 -9.35 2.66
C GLY A 67 19.65 -8.19 3.56
N ASN A 68 19.16 -7.08 3.01
CA ASN A 68 18.73 -5.91 3.81
C ASN A 68 17.28 -6.07 4.27
N PRO A 69 16.99 -5.94 5.57
CA PRO A 69 15.65 -6.18 6.09
C PRO A 69 14.74 -4.96 6.01
N PHE A 70 13.47 -5.20 5.65
CA PHE A 70 12.40 -4.21 5.64
C PHE A 70 11.19 -4.83 6.32
N ASP A 71 10.68 -4.17 7.36
CA ASP A 71 9.61 -4.70 8.20
C ASP A 71 8.25 -4.06 7.87
N ILE A 72 7.22 -4.91 7.88
CA ILE A 72 5.82 -4.51 7.90
C ILE A 72 5.28 -4.92 9.27
N ASN A 73 4.95 -3.93 10.10
CA ASN A 73 4.59 -4.17 11.51
C ASN A 73 3.11 -3.93 11.77
N TYR A 74 2.46 -4.94 12.32
CA TYR A 74 1.05 -4.91 12.71
C TYR A 74 0.91 -4.69 14.21
N PRO A 75 -0.19 -4.07 14.68
CA PRO A 75 -0.49 -4.09 16.10
C PRO A 75 -0.61 -5.53 16.62
N LYS A 76 -0.08 -5.77 17.83
CA LYS A 76 -0.04 -7.09 18.45
C LYS A 76 -1.41 -7.79 18.42
N LYS A 77 -2.47 -7.06 18.81
CA LYS A 77 -3.85 -7.58 18.85
C LYS A 77 -4.38 -8.05 17.48
N VAL A 78 -3.82 -7.52 16.37
CA VAL A 78 -4.18 -7.92 15.00
C VAL A 78 -3.37 -9.14 14.59
N TRP A 79 -2.03 -9.04 14.73
CA TRP A 79 -1.13 -10.05 14.19
C TRP A 79 -1.23 -11.38 14.93
N GLU A 80 -1.33 -11.37 16.26
CA GLU A 80 -1.44 -12.62 17.02
C GLU A 80 -2.68 -13.42 16.67
N LYS A 81 -3.80 -12.74 16.39
CA LYS A 81 -5.06 -13.41 16.04
C LYS A 81 -5.07 -13.95 14.61
N PHE A 82 -4.21 -13.46 13.73
CA PHE A 82 -4.17 -13.91 12.33
C PHE A 82 -3.52 -15.30 12.29
N PRO A 83 -4.16 -16.31 11.68
CA PRO A 83 -3.65 -17.69 11.74
C PRO A 83 -2.31 -17.90 11.06
N SER A 84 -1.46 -18.74 11.63
CA SER A 84 -0.10 -19.02 11.11
C SER A 84 -0.10 -19.45 9.63
N PRO A 85 -0.99 -20.34 9.16
CA PRO A 85 -1.00 -20.66 7.71
C PRO A 85 -1.31 -19.47 6.82
N LEU A 86 -2.21 -18.54 7.28
CA LEU A 86 -2.53 -17.32 6.54
C LEU A 86 -1.38 -16.32 6.62
N LYS A 87 -0.63 -16.26 7.73
CA LYS A 87 0.57 -15.42 7.84
C LYS A 87 1.62 -15.79 6.80
N LYS A 88 1.88 -17.09 6.64
CA LYS A 88 2.86 -17.59 5.66
C LYS A 88 2.41 -17.30 4.24
N LEU A 89 1.13 -17.57 3.94
CA LEU A 89 0.55 -17.26 2.62
C LEU A 89 0.62 -15.77 2.32
N LEU A 90 0.28 -14.94 3.30
CA LEU A 90 0.33 -13.47 3.16
C LEU A 90 1.76 -13.00 2.93
N ALA A 91 2.73 -13.53 3.69
CA ALA A 91 4.14 -13.14 3.56
C ALA A 91 4.66 -13.40 2.14
N ASP A 92 4.37 -14.59 1.55
CA ASP A 92 4.77 -14.89 0.17
C ASP A 92 4.22 -13.84 -0.81
N ASN A 93 2.91 -13.55 -0.70
CA ASN A 93 2.23 -12.64 -1.64
C ASN A 93 2.65 -11.18 -1.45
N VAL A 94 2.83 -10.73 -0.21
CA VAL A 94 3.30 -9.37 0.11
C VAL A 94 4.75 -9.20 -0.36
N THR A 95 5.62 -10.16 -0.08
CA THR A 95 7.02 -10.10 -0.51
C THR A 95 7.11 -9.89 -2.02
N PHE A 96 6.38 -10.68 -2.80
CA PHE A 96 6.35 -10.52 -4.26
C PHE A 96 5.80 -9.16 -4.65
N SER A 97 4.62 -8.79 -4.14
CA SER A 97 3.93 -7.57 -4.57
C SER A 97 4.75 -6.29 -4.30
N GLN A 98 5.60 -6.31 -3.27
CA GLN A 98 6.39 -5.14 -2.89
C GLN A 98 7.73 -5.06 -3.65
N THR A 99 8.14 -6.13 -4.35
CA THR A 99 9.51 -6.21 -4.88
C THR A 99 9.61 -6.58 -6.37
N PHE A 100 8.53 -7.06 -7.00
CA PHE A 100 8.57 -7.64 -8.35
C PHE A 100 9.01 -6.64 -9.43
N HIS A 101 8.84 -5.34 -9.17
CA HIS A 101 9.18 -4.26 -10.09
C HIS A 101 10.64 -3.78 -9.94
N LEU A 102 11.37 -4.24 -8.91
CA LEU A 102 12.69 -3.68 -8.56
C LEU A 102 13.69 -3.59 -9.71
N PRO A 103 13.75 -4.52 -10.68
CA PRO A 103 14.68 -4.34 -11.81
C PRO A 103 14.37 -3.14 -12.69
N LEU A 104 13.17 -2.56 -12.62
CA LEU A 104 12.88 -1.31 -13.35
C LEU A 104 13.61 -0.12 -12.73
N VAL A 105 13.82 -0.15 -11.40
CA VAL A 105 14.50 0.93 -10.65
C VAL A 105 15.95 0.55 -10.31
N LEU A 106 16.32 -0.73 -10.40
CA LEU A 106 17.66 -1.24 -10.15
C LEU A 106 18.13 -2.00 -11.40
N PRO A 107 18.45 -1.31 -12.50
CA PRO A 107 18.64 -1.94 -13.83
C PRO A 107 19.83 -2.91 -13.91
N GLN A 108 20.74 -2.87 -12.94
CA GLN A 108 21.84 -3.85 -12.85
C GLN A 108 21.35 -5.25 -12.51
N TYR A 109 20.12 -5.39 -11.99
CA TYR A 109 19.48 -6.69 -11.72
C TYR A 109 18.49 -7.01 -12.82
N GLY A 110 18.47 -8.26 -13.26
CA GLY A 110 17.50 -8.73 -14.25
C GLY A 110 16.83 -10.02 -13.85
N VAL A 111 17.27 -10.57 -12.71
CA VAL A 111 16.71 -11.80 -12.13
C VAL A 111 16.35 -11.53 -10.66
N LEU A 112 15.13 -11.82 -10.30
CA LEU A 112 14.67 -11.81 -8.91
C LEU A 112 14.56 -13.28 -8.46
N ASP A 113 15.35 -13.66 -7.44
CA ASP A 113 15.42 -15.03 -6.93
C ASP A 113 14.75 -15.08 -5.56
N TYR A 114 13.50 -15.53 -5.56
CA TYR A 114 12.64 -15.57 -4.38
C TYR A 114 12.84 -16.87 -3.60
N GLN A 115 13.29 -16.74 -2.37
CA GLN A 115 13.45 -17.88 -1.43
C GLN A 115 12.08 -18.20 -0.79
N MET A 116 11.08 -18.46 -1.66
CA MET A 116 9.70 -18.77 -1.25
C MET A 116 8.95 -19.41 -2.43
N PRO A 117 7.79 -20.05 -2.16
CA PRO A 117 6.94 -20.56 -3.24
C PRO A 117 6.40 -19.44 -4.13
N ASN A 118 6.08 -19.80 -5.39
CA ASN A 118 5.45 -18.88 -6.33
C ASN A 118 4.16 -18.31 -5.72
N PRO A 119 4.00 -16.98 -5.59
CA PRO A 119 2.80 -16.42 -4.93
C PRO A 119 1.54 -16.53 -5.82
N ILE A 120 0.40 -16.69 -5.19
CA ILE A 120 -0.91 -16.77 -5.88
C ILE A 120 -1.16 -15.50 -6.70
N THR A 121 -0.69 -14.35 -6.20
CA THR A 121 -0.96 -13.05 -6.84
C THR A 121 0.02 -12.71 -7.97
N GLN A 122 0.96 -13.61 -8.32
CA GLN A 122 1.95 -13.31 -9.37
C GLN A 122 1.28 -12.81 -10.66
N ALA A 123 0.28 -13.54 -11.14
CA ALA A 123 -0.41 -13.21 -12.40
C ALA A 123 -1.12 -11.85 -12.32
N LEU A 124 -1.74 -11.55 -11.17
CA LEU A 124 -2.41 -10.26 -10.95
C LEU A 124 -1.41 -9.09 -11.05
N PHE A 125 -0.31 -9.18 -10.30
CA PHE A 125 0.69 -8.10 -10.29
C PHE A 125 1.40 -7.96 -11.63
N PHE A 126 1.69 -9.08 -12.31
CA PHE A 126 2.31 -9.04 -13.63
C PHE A 126 1.38 -8.37 -14.65
N LYS A 127 0.12 -8.79 -14.69
CA LYS A 127 -0.89 -8.19 -15.58
C LYS A 127 -1.08 -6.69 -15.28
N GLY A 128 -1.28 -6.37 -14.00
CA GLY A 128 -1.52 -4.99 -13.58
C GLY A 128 -0.37 -4.07 -13.94
N MET A 129 0.85 -4.52 -13.67
CA MET A 129 2.04 -3.74 -14.03
C MET A 129 2.10 -3.49 -15.54
N ALA A 130 1.87 -4.52 -16.36
CA ALA A 130 1.87 -4.37 -17.82
C ALA A 130 0.80 -3.37 -18.30
N GLN A 131 -0.33 -3.30 -17.61
CA GLN A 131 -1.41 -2.35 -17.93
C GLN A 131 -1.17 -0.95 -17.38
N ASP A 132 -0.41 -0.80 -16.28
CA ASP A 132 -0.17 0.49 -15.62
C ASP A 132 1.07 1.21 -16.18
N LEU A 133 2.07 0.46 -16.67
CA LEU A 133 3.32 1.04 -17.19
C LEU A 133 3.12 2.08 -18.30
N PRO A 134 2.10 2.00 -19.20
CA PRO A 134 1.85 3.09 -20.14
C PRO A 134 1.56 4.43 -19.45
N SER A 135 0.82 4.42 -18.34
CA SER A 135 0.57 5.62 -17.54
C SER A 135 1.86 6.10 -16.87
N THR A 136 2.63 5.17 -16.29
CA THR A 136 3.92 5.48 -15.67
C THR A 136 4.89 6.11 -16.68
N ALA A 137 4.97 5.57 -17.90
CA ALA A 137 5.81 6.11 -18.97
C ALA A 137 5.38 7.55 -19.31
N PHE A 138 4.10 7.77 -19.50
CA PHE A 138 3.52 9.09 -19.79
C PHE A 138 3.86 10.10 -18.67
N MET A 139 3.64 9.71 -17.41
CA MET A 139 3.88 10.59 -16.25
C MET A 139 5.37 10.93 -16.07
N ASN A 140 6.27 10.04 -16.45
CA ASN A 140 7.72 10.26 -16.37
C ASN A 140 8.30 10.90 -17.64
N GLY A 141 7.50 11.13 -18.68
CA GLY A 141 7.98 11.61 -19.98
C GLY A 141 8.87 10.59 -20.69
N GLY A 142 8.58 9.29 -20.48
CA GLY A 142 9.35 8.18 -21.04
C GLY A 142 8.64 7.48 -22.20
N ASN A 143 9.28 6.45 -22.76
CA ASN A 143 8.72 5.65 -23.84
C ASN A 143 8.09 4.36 -23.29
N THR A 144 6.83 4.16 -23.61
CA THR A 144 6.03 3.01 -23.13
C THR A 144 6.62 1.67 -23.61
N THR A 145 7.01 1.57 -24.87
CA THR A 145 7.55 0.32 -25.43
C THR A 145 8.84 -0.09 -24.72
N ASP A 146 9.73 0.87 -24.45
CA ASP A 146 10.99 0.58 -23.76
C ASP A 146 10.75 0.14 -22.32
N LEU A 147 9.81 0.79 -21.62
CA LEU A 147 9.49 0.43 -20.25
C LEU A 147 8.86 -0.97 -20.17
N LEU A 148 7.90 -1.27 -21.06
CA LEU A 148 7.30 -2.60 -21.18
C LEU A 148 8.33 -3.68 -21.50
N ARG A 149 9.24 -3.40 -22.48
CA ARG A 149 10.31 -4.34 -22.83
C ARG A 149 11.18 -4.64 -21.61
N ARG A 150 11.59 -3.61 -20.86
CA ARG A 150 12.38 -3.78 -19.63
C ARG A 150 11.64 -4.62 -18.61
N PHE A 151 10.34 -4.41 -18.45
CA PHE A 151 9.52 -5.19 -17.52
C PHE A 151 9.42 -6.66 -17.95
N PHE A 152 9.15 -6.92 -19.23
CA PHE A 152 9.02 -8.30 -19.75
C PHE A 152 10.36 -9.05 -19.74
N ASP A 153 11.49 -8.35 -19.70
CA ASP A 153 12.82 -8.96 -19.59
C ASP A 153 13.13 -9.43 -18.15
N ILE A 154 12.34 -9.04 -17.15
CA ILE A 154 12.57 -9.47 -15.76
C ILE A 154 12.29 -10.96 -15.63
N LYS A 155 13.21 -11.68 -15.01
CA LYS A 155 13.06 -13.11 -14.77
C LYS A 155 12.81 -13.37 -13.28
N TYR A 156 11.76 -14.11 -13.00
CA TYR A 156 11.37 -14.48 -11.65
C TYR A 156 11.72 -15.95 -11.42
N LYS A 157 12.48 -16.23 -10.38
CA LYS A 157 12.75 -17.60 -9.89
C LYS A 157 12.10 -17.77 -8.54
N PHE A 158 11.56 -18.94 -8.29
CA PHE A 158 10.92 -19.28 -7.04
C PHE A 158 11.48 -20.63 -6.53
N GLU A 159 11.63 -20.76 -5.22
CA GLU A 159 12.07 -22.00 -4.57
C GLU A 159 11.18 -23.18 -4.97
N VAL A 160 9.86 -22.95 -5.05
CA VAL A 160 8.86 -23.95 -5.43
C VAL A 160 7.90 -23.31 -6.43
N SER A 161 7.66 -23.97 -7.57
CA SER A 161 6.79 -23.47 -8.63
C SER A 161 5.31 -23.41 -8.25
N ARG A 162 4.88 -24.26 -7.29
CA ARG A 162 3.48 -24.30 -6.86
C ARG A 162 3.24 -23.31 -5.72
N PRO A 163 2.13 -22.56 -5.75
CA PRO A 163 1.83 -21.62 -4.66
C PRO A 163 1.47 -22.33 -3.37
N ARG A 164 1.77 -21.69 -2.25
CA ARG A 164 1.29 -22.11 -0.93
C ARG A 164 -0.23 -21.91 -0.87
N ILE A 165 -0.93 -22.88 -0.32
CA ILE A 165 -2.38 -22.79 -0.11
C ILE A 165 -2.64 -22.98 1.39
N ALA A 166 -3.47 -22.11 1.96
CA ALA A 166 -3.87 -22.23 3.37
C ALA A 166 -5.23 -22.90 3.47
N ASN A 167 -5.30 -23.98 4.24
CA ASN A 167 -6.57 -24.68 4.52
C ASN A 167 -7.33 -24.02 5.68
N VAL A 168 -7.23 -22.69 5.75
CA VAL A 168 -7.90 -21.87 6.77
C VAL A 168 -8.57 -20.70 6.05
N SER A 169 -9.82 -20.47 6.41
CA SER A 169 -10.60 -19.34 5.87
C SER A 169 -10.90 -18.32 6.98
N PHE A 170 -11.28 -17.14 6.57
CA PHE A 170 -11.73 -16.08 7.48
C PHE A 170 -12.98 -16.52 8.23
N PRO A 171 -13.17 -16.02 9.46
CA PRO A 171 -14.39 -16.31 10.23
C PRO A 171 -15.62 -15.72 9.53
N LYS A 172 -16.81 -16.21 9.91
CA LYS A 172 -18.07 -15.66 9.38
C LYS A 172 -18.09 -14.14 9.59
N PRO A 173 -18.25 -13.35 8.52
CA PRO A 173 -18.20 -11.90 8.64
C PRO A 173 -19.41 -11.32 9.38
N ARG A 174 -19.23 -10.13 9.92
CA ARG A 174 -20.32 -9.30 10.45
C ARG A 174 -20.51 -8.08 9.55
N ARG A 175 -21.52 -7.27 9.80
CA ARG A 175 -21.78 -6.02 9.05
C ARG A 175 -20.74 -4.98 9.46
N ALA A 176 -19.53 -5.14 8.91
CA ALA A 176 -18.37 -4.33 9.28
C ALA A 176 -17.47 -4.12 8.08
N ALA A 177 -16.70 -3.04 8.11
CA ALA A 177 -15.75 -2.68 7.06
C ALA A 177 -14.36 -2.40 7.64
N THR A 178 -13.32 -2.79 6.92
CA THR A 178 -11.95 -2.31 7.10
C THR A 178 -11.70 -1.30 5.99
N ILE A 179 -11.21 -0.10 6.34
CA ILE A 179 -11.09 1.03 5.42
C ILE A 179 -9.66 1.59 5.51
N PRO A 180 -8.84 1.48 4.44
CA PRO A 180 -7.64 2.31 4.35
C PRO A 180 -8.03 3.78 4.40
N PHE A 181 -7.40 4.57 5.28
CA PHE A 181 -7.92 5.89 5.67
C PHE A 181 -6.79 6.92 5.69
N THR A 182 -6.95 7.99 4.91
CA THR A 182 -5.90 8.99 4.70
C THR A 182 -6.29 10.41 5.10
N PHE A 183 -7.51 10.62 5.62
CA PHE A 183 -8.13 11.94 5.84
C PHE A 183 -8.41 12.70 4.53
N GLY A 184 -8.31 12.02 3.38
CA GLY A 184 -8.78 12.58 2.10
C GLY A 184 -10.30 12.58 2.02
N LYS A 185 -10.87 13.47 1.19
CA LYS A 185 -12.33 13.61 0.99
C LYS A 185 -13.03 12.26 0.78
N ASP A 186 -12.39 11.39 0.01
CA ASP A 186 -12.97 10.09 -0.38
C ASP A 186 -13.07 9.13 0.79
N SER A 187 -11.99 9.02 1.59
CA SER A 187 -11.96 8.17 2.77
C SER A 187 -12.88 8.70 3.87
N LEU A 188 -12.97 10.02 4.01
CA LEU A 188 -13.90 10.65 4.97
C LEU A 188 -15.36 10.40 4.56
N LEU A 189 -15.70 10.56 3.28
CA LEU A 189 -17.06 10.28 2.82
C LEU A 189 -17.39 8.78 2.97
N THR A 190 -16.44 7.89 2.64
CA THR A 190 -16.64 6.44 2.84
C THR A 190 -16.97 6.13 4.29
N TYR A 191 -16.23 6.73 5.24
CA TYR A 191 -16.51 6.58 6.68
C TYR A 191 -17.89 7.16 7.04
N GLY A 192 -18.21 8.36 6.56
CA GLY A 192 -19.52 8.99 6.80
C GLY A 192 -20.68 8.12 6.34
N LEU A 193 -20.56 7.57 5.12
CA LEU A 193 -21.57 6.67 4.56
C LEU A 193 -21.67 5.37 5.37
N CYS A 194 -20.55 4.84 5.87
CA CYS A 194 -20.58 3.66 6.73
C CYS A 194 -21.37 3.94 8.03
N LYS A 195 -21.20 5.13 8.61
CA LYS A 195 -21.99 5.53 9.80
C LYS A 195 -23.48 5.58 9.47
N GLU A 196 -23.86 6.22 8.38
CA GLU A 196 -25.26 6.32 7.96
C GLU A 196 -25.90 4.94 7.70
N LEU A 197 -25.09 4.00 7.17
CA LEU A 197 -25.53 2.67 6.81
C LEU A 197 -25.42 1.66 7.97
N ASP A 198 -25.02 2.11 9.16
CA ASP A 198 -24.79 1.26 10.33
C ASP A 198 -23.81 0.11 10.01
N ILE A 199 -22.70 0.46 9.36
CA ILE A 199 -21.59 -0.47 9.08
C ILE A 199 -20.45 -0.15 10.04
N ALA A 200 -20.15 -1.08 10.95
CA ALA A 200 -19.06 -0.90 11.93
C ALA A 200 -17.73 -0.74 11.19
N SER A 201 -17.03 0.37 11.41
CA SER A 201 -15.82 0.70 10.63
C SER A 201 -14.54 0.55 11.46
N GLN A 202 -13.52 -0.02 10.85
CA GLN A 202 -12.15 -0.03 11.34
C GLN A 202 -11.30 0.76 10.35
N LEU A 203 -10.72 1.89 10.79
CA LEU A 203 -9.97 2.81 9.95
C LEU A 203 -8.48 2.52 10.11
N ILE A 204 -7.74 2.38 8.99
CA ILE A 204 -6.32 2.01 9.03
C ILE A 204 -5.51 2.96 8.14
N PHE A 205 -4.55 3.67 8.75
CA PHE A 205 -3.58 4.47 8.01
C PHE A 205 -2.33 3.63 7.75
N VAL A 206 -1.95 3.46 6.48
CA VAL A 206 -0.68 2.81 6.12
C VAL A 206 0.41 3.88 6.16
N TYR A 207 1.34 3.72 7.10
CA TYR A 207 2.46 4.62 7.29
C TYR A 207 3.71 4.04 6.63
N GLU A 208 4.24 4.74 5.65
CA GLU A 208 5.44 4.34 4.92
C GLU A 208 6.56 5.34 5.24
N PRO A 209 7.51 4.96 6.13
CA PRO A 209 8.52 5.89 6.59
C PRO A 209 9.54 6.22 5.50
N THR A 210 9.55 7.49 5.11
CA THR A 210 10.52 8.09 4.20
C THR A 210 10.92 9.44 4.80
N VAL A 211 11.84 10.17 4.18
CA VAL A 211 12.27 11.46 4.70
C VAL A 211 11.12 12.47 4.78
N ASP A 212 10.24 12.49 3.77
CA ASP A 212 9.08 13.38 3.79
C ASP A 212 7.90 12.77 4.58
N SER A 213 7.73 11.45 4.53
CA SER A 213 6.65 10.75 5.22
C SER A 213 6.78 10.73 6.74
N ALA A 214 7.96 10.99 7.30
CA ALA A 214 8.12 11.09 8.76
C ALA A 214 7.28 12.26 9.32
N VAL A 215 7.34 13.41 8.65
CA VAL A 215 6.55 14.61 9.04
C VAL A 215 5.06 14.32 8.82
N GLU A 216 4.70 13.75 7.68
CA GLU A 216 3.31 13.38 7.39
C GLU A 216 2.78 12.39 8.43
N GLY A 217 3.56 11.36 8.75
CA GLY A 217 3.17 10.35 9.75
C GLY A 217 2.87 10.98 11.11
N MET A 218 3.73 11.89 11.59
CA MET A 218 3.52 12.60 12.84
C MET A 218 2.24 13.46 12.81
N HIS A 219 2.02 14.16 11.69
CA HIS A 219 0.82 14.97 11.49
C HIS A 219 -0.44 14.10 11.48
N LYS A 220 -0.42 13.00 10.72
CA LYS A 220 -1.57 12.07 10.65
C LYS A 220 -1.85 11.42 12.01
N MET A 221 -0.81 11.13 12.81
CA MET A 221 -1.01 10.62 14.18
C MET A 221 -1.70 11.64 15.08
N LYS A 222 -1.34 12.93 14.95
CA LYS A 222 -2.01 14.00 15.66
C LYS A 222 -3.48 14.12 15.25
N LEU A 223 -3.74 14.12 13.95
CA LEU A 223 -5.11 14.14 13.41
C LEU A 223 -5.92 12.93 13.91
N ALA A 224 -5.31 11.75 13.94
CA ALA A 224 -5.99 10.53 14.42
C ALA A 224 -6.41 10.65 15.88
N LYS A 225 -5.60 11.29 16.72
CA LYS A 225 -5.96 11.55 18.13
C LYS A 225 -7.14 12.53 18.22
N GLN A 226 -7.12 13.61 17.43
CA GLN A 226 -8.22 14.58 17.37
C GLN A 226 -9.52 13.91 16.89
N PHE A 227 -9.42 13.12 15.84
CA PHE A 227 -10.54 12.36 15.27
C PHE A 227 -11.14 11.39 16.30
N PHE A 228 -10.29 10.70 17.06
CA PHE A 228 -10.74 9.81 18.14
C PHE A 228 -11.53 10.60 19.21
N GLN A 229 -11.02 11.77 19.63
CA GLN A 229 -11.68 12.61 20.63
C GLN A 229 -13.06 13.08 20.15
N GLU A 230 -13.21 13.36 18.86
CA GLU A 230 -14.47 13.89 18.31
C GLU A 230 -15.47 12.78 17.95
N PHE A 231 -15.00 11.65 17.41
CA PHE A 231 -15.89 10.64 16.81
C PHE A 231 -15.87 9.29 17.54
N ASP A 232 -15.04 9.13 18.56
CA ASP A 232 -14.85 7.88 19.33
C ASP A 232 -14.48 6.69 18.40
N VAL A 233 -13.64 6.96 17.38
CA VAL A 233 -13.18 5.95 16.41
C VAL A 233 -11.66 5.96 16.35
N GLU A 234 -11.05 4.82 16.73
CA GLU A 234 -9.60 4.66 16.67
C GLU A 234 -9.13 4.44 15.22
N ILE A 235 -8.12 5.20 14.81
CA ILE A 235 -7.44 4.97 13.55
C ILE A 235 -6.17 4.15 13.84
N GLY A 236 -6.12 2.93 13.32
CA GLY A 236 -4.97 2.05 13.46
C GLY A 236 -3.85 2.47 12.50
N PHE A 237 -2.61 2.24 12.90
CA PHE A 237 -1.44 2.52 12.07
C PHE A 237 -0.74 1.22 11.70
N LEU A 238 -0.52 1.03 10.40
CA LEU A 238 0.27 -0.06 9.86
C LEU A 238 1.58 0.50 9.31
N GLN A 239 2.71 0.12 9.89
CA GLN A 239 4.01 0.57 9.40
C GLN A 239 4.48 -0.34 8.27
N ASN A 240 4.81 0.23 7.10
CA ASN A 240 5.37 -0.48 5.95
C ASN A 240 6.69 0.18 5.53
N GLN A 241 7.81 -0.43 5.88
CA GLN A 241 9.13 0.10 5.53
C GLN A 241 9.46 -0.05 4.04
N LEU A 242 8.76 -0.93 3.32
CA LEU A 242 9.02 -1.15 1.89
C LEU A 242 8.56 0.04 1.02
N GLY A 243 7.76 0.95 1.57
CA GLY A 243 7.39 2.19 0.88
C GLY A 243 8.59 2.99 0.38
N VAL A 244 9.72 2.93 1.12
CA VAL A 244 10.96 3.63 0.74
C VAL A 244 11.46 3.23 -0.67
N MET A 245 11.11 2.05 -1.15
CA MET A 245 11.55 1.55 -2.47
C MET A 245 10.86 2.27 -3.64
N ARG A 246 9.80 3.02 -3.38
CA ARG A 246 9.06 3.76 -4.41
C ARG A 246 9.56 5.18 -4.64
N GLU A 247 10.00 5.86 -3.60
CA GLU A 247 10.17 7.33 -3.60
C GLU A 247 11.36 7.85 -4.41
N ALA A 248 12.36 7.02 -4.63
CA ALA A 248 13.61 7.47 -5.28
C ALA A 248 13.52 7.55 -6.81
N HIS A 249 12.41 7.14 -7.43
CA HIS A 249 12.41 6.77 -8.85
C HIS A 249 11.23 7.33 -9.65
N GLY A 250 10.75 8.52 -9.32
CA GLY A 250 9.59 9.12 -10.00
C GLY A 250 8.35 8.30 -9.73
N TRP A 251 7.61 7.95 -10.79
CA TRP A 251 6.38 7.18 -10.66
C TRP A 251 6.58 5.66 -10.67
N ILE A 252 7.78 5.16 -11.02
CA ILE A 252 8.05 3.71 -11.02
C ILE A 252 8.05 3.20 -9.57
N GLY A 253 7.28 2.14 -9.32
CA GLY A 253 7.12 1.55 -7.99
C GLY A 253 5.82 1.97 -7.30
N TRP A 254 5.15 3.02 -7.81
CA TRP A 254 3.85 3.45 -7.27
C TRP A 254 2.68 2.67 -7.87
N GLU A 255 2.94 1.99 -8.99
CA GLU A 255 1.94 1.15 -9.64
C GLU A 255 1.44 0.07 -8.66
N LEU A 256 0.14 -0.12 -8.64
CA LEU A 256 -0.53 -1.16 -7.83
C LEU A 256 -0.32 -1.01 -6.32
N GLN A 257 -0.04 0.21 -5.83
CA GLN A 257 0.13 0.46 -4.39
C GLN A 257 -1.11 0.08 -3.59
N LEU A 258 -2.31 0.47 -4.06
CA LEU A 258 -3.55 0.13 -3.35
C LEU A 258 -3.86 -1.37 -3.45
N THR A 259 -3.41 -2.01 -4.53
CA THR A 259 -3.50 -3.48 -4.66
C THR A 259 -2.63 -4.15 -3.60
N GLN A 260 -1.41 -3.63 -3.38
CA GLN A 260 -0.54 -4.07 -2.29
C GLN A 260 -1.23 -3.85 -0.94
N TYR A 261 -1.85 -2.68 -0.74
CA TYR A 261 -2.55 -2.36 0.51
C TYR A 261 -3.72 -3.32 0.76
N SER A 262 -4.39 -3.81 -0.29
CA SER A 262 -5.47 -4.79 -0.12
C SER A 262 -4.96 -6.06 0.58
N LEU A 263 -3.72 -6.48 0.28
CA LEU A 263 -3.09 -7.61 0.96
C LEU A 263 -2.78 -7.24 2.42
N LEU A 264 -2.22 -6.05 2.64
CA LEU A 264 -1.84 -5.58 3.98
C LEU A 264 -3.05 -5.43 4.92
N MET A 265 -4.25 -5.21 4.37
CA MET A 265 -5.47 -5.08 5.17
C MET A 265 -6.04 -6.44 5.63
N LEU A 266 -5.59 -7.58 5.06
CA LEU A 266 -6.20 -8.88 5.36
C LEU A 266 -6.15 -9.27 6.85
N PRO A 267 -5.05 -9.05 7.62
CA PRO A 267 -5.09 -9.35 9.05
C PRO A 267 -6.09 -8.50 9.84
N TYR A 268 -6.27 -7.24 9.43
CA TYR A 268 -7.28 -6.37 10.06
C TYR A 268 -8.69 -6.84 9.74
N ALA A 269 -8.95 -7.15 8.47
CA ALA A 269 -10.26 -7.67 8.04
C ALA A 269 -10.60 -8.98 8.75
N TYR A 270 -9.60 -9.85 8.96
CA TYR A 270 -9.76 -11.08 9.73
C TYR A 270 -10.15 -10.80 11.17
N GLN A 271 -9.36 -9.95 11.85
CA GLN A 271 -9.54 -9.63 13.28
C GLN A 271 -10.88 -8.92 13.52
N HIS A 272 -11.27 -8.01 12.63
CA HIS A 272 -12.52 -7.26 12.72
C HIS A 272 -13.72 -8.03 12.20
N ARG A 273 -13.49 -9.19 11.55
CA ARG A 273 -14.51 -10.00 10.87
C ARG A 273 -15.27 -9.17 9.82
N SER A 274 -14.54 -8.39 9.05
CA SER A 274 -15.12 -7.44 8.10
C SER A 274 -15.76 -8.16 6.91
N ARG A 275 -17.01 -7.80 6.60
CA ARG A 275 -17.67 -8.19 5.37
C ARG A 275 -17.13 -7.39 4.18
N TYR A 276 -16.67 -6.17 4.45
CA TYR A 276 -16.23 -5.25 3.40
C TYR A 276 -14.79 -4.80 3.65
N LEU A 277 -14.05 -4.68 2.58
CA LEU A 277 -12.77 -3.98 2.52
C LEU A 277 -13.00 -2.81 1.54
N PHE A 278 -13.27 -1.62 2.09
CA PHE A 278 -13.64 -0.48 1.27
C PHE A 278 -12.44 0.40 0.97
N PHE A 279 -12.03 0.40 -0.30
CA PHE A 279 -11.16 1.43 -0.84
C PHE A 279 -12.04 2.57 -1.35
N SER A 280 -11.55 3.80 -1.19
CA SER A 280 -12.39 4.99 -1.45
C SER A 280 -12.15 5.52 -2.87
N ASN A 281 -12.22 4.61 -3.85
CA ASN A 281 -12.00 4.88 -5.27
C ASN A 281 -13.29 5.46 -5.87
N GLU A 282 -13.20 6.60 -6.54
CA GLU A 282 -14.35 7.33 -7.03
C GLU A 282 -14.53 7.13 -8.55
N GLN A 283 -15.56 7.73 -9.15
CA GLN A 283 -15.98 7.44 -10.52
C GLN A 283 -14.90 7.79 -11.57
N SER A 284 -14.19 8.91 -11.41
CA SER A 284 -13.22 9.33 -12.41
C SER A 284 -12.00 8.40 -12.51
N CYS A 285 -11.82 7.53 -11.52
CA CYS A 285 -10.77 6.50 -11.58
C CYS A 285 -10.97 5.50 -12.73
N ASN A 286 -12.12 5.53 -13.40
CA ASN A 286 -12.41 4.65 -14.53
C ASN A 286 -12.09 5.28 -15.89
N PHE A 287 -11.60 6.52 -15.92
CA PHE A 287 -11.31 7.20 -17.19
C PHE A 287 -9.99 6.72 -17.76
N GLU A 288 -10.01 6.45 -19.05
CA GLU A 288 -8.87 5.98 -19.83
C GLU A 288 -8.61 6.97 -20.97
N PHE A 289 -7.37 7.01 -21.42
CA PHE A 289 -6.96 7.81 -22.56
C PHE A 289 -5.85 7.10 -23.33
N TYR A 290 -5.60 7.52 -24.55
CA TYR A 290 -4.43 7.05 -25.29
C TYR A 290 -3.27 8.02 -25.05
N ASN A 291 -2.14 7.49 -24.56
CA ASN A 291 -0.95 8.29 -24.33
C ASN A 291 -0.25 8.63 -25.66
N ASP A 292 0.82 9.41 -25.60
CA ASP A 292 1.55 9.89 -26.78
C ASP A 292 2.17 8.78 -27.61
N ASP A 293 2.42 7.61 -27.01
CA ASP A 293 2.92 6.40 -27.71
C ASP A 293 1.77 5.57 -28.30
N GLY A 294 0.51 5.97 -28.17
CA GLY A 294 -0.66 5.27 -28.67
C GLY A 294 -1.14 4.11 -27.83
N PHE A 295 -0.67 3.98 -26.57
CA PHE A 295 -1.12 2.93 -25.66
C PHE A 295 -2.32 3.42 -24.83
N LEU A 296 -3.30 2.53 -24.67
CA LEU A 296 -4.41 2.79 -23.73
C LEU A 296 -3.85 2.87 -22.31
N SER A 297 -4.14 3.93 -21.62
CA SER A 297 -3.59 4.25 -20.31
C SER A 297 -4.70 4.63 -19.34
N ASN A 298 -4.57 4.19 -18.11
CA ASN A 298 -5.42 4.63 -16.99
C ASN A 298 -4.47 5.09 -15.87
N PRO A 299 -4.41 6.37 -15.55
CA PRO A 299 -3.42 6.88 -14.58
C PRO A 299 -3.63 6.36 -13.15
N VAL A 300 -4.79 5.76 -12.90
CA VAL A 300 -5.13 5.19 -11.59
C VAL A 300 -5.79 3.81 -11.77
N LEU A 301 -5.24 3.01 -12.67
CA LEU A 301 -5.74 1.67 -13.04
C LEU A 301 -6.26 0.87 -11.84
N GLU A 302 -5.46 0.81 -10.79
CA GLU A 302 -5.77 -0.02 -9.61
C GLU A 302 -6.99 0.47 -8.83
N GLN A 303 -7.46 1.69 -9.11
CA GLN A 303 -8.66 2.26 -8.50
C GLN A 303 -9.91 2.05 -9.37
N SER A 304 -9.75 1.54 -10.59
CA SER A 304 -10.89 1.29 -11.49
C SER A 304 -11.79 0.17 -10.96
N HIS A 305 -13.05 0.21 -11.36
CA HIS A 305 -14.04 -0.81 -10.97
C HIS A 305 -13.64 -2.21 -11.43
N SER A 306 -13.15 -2.32 -12.67
CA SER A 306 -12.72 -3.60 -13.23
C SER A 306 -11.56 -4.19 -12.45
N TRP A 307 -10.55 -3.37 -12.13
CA TRP A 307 -9.39 -3.82 -11.36
C TRP A 307 -9.78 -4.20 -9.93
N MET A 308 -10.65 -3.41 -9.28
CA MET A 308 -11.14 -3.74 -7.92
C MET A 308 -11.85 -5.09 -7.89
N ALA A 309 -12.66 -5.38 -8.91
CA ALA A 309 -13.36 -6.66 -8.99
C ALA A 309 -12.37 -7.83 -9.09
N GLU A 310 -11.33 -7.67 -9.90
CA GLU A 310 -10.27 -8.67 -10.06
C GLU A 310 -9.48 -8.85 -8.77
N ASN A 311 -9.05 -7.74 -8.15
CA ASN A 311 -8.33 -7.76 -6.87
C ASN A 311 -9.18 -8.44 -5.78
N SER A 312 -10.49 -8.20 -5.78
CA SER A 312 -11.42 -8.85 -4.85
C SER A 312 -11.41 -10.37 -5.01
N MET A 313 -11.29 -10.89 -6.24
CA MET A 313 -11.16 -12.35 -6.45
C MET A 313 -9.91 -12.89 -5.80
N TYR A 314 -8.77 -12.23 -5.97
CA TYR A 314 -7.50 -12.68 -5.40
C TYR A 314 -7.51 -12.64 -3.86
N THR A 315 -8.06 -11.58 -3.25
CA THR A 315 -8.17 -11.52 -1.78
C THR A 315 -9.03 -12.66 -1.24
N ARG A 316 -10.06 -13.06 -1.98
CA ARG A 316 -10.91 -14.20 -1.60
C ARG A 316 -10.17 -15.54 -1.69
N ILE A 317 -9.32 -15.71 -2.71
CA ILE A 317 -8.46 -16.91 -2.84
C ILE A 317 -7.47 -16.97 -1.67
N LEU A 318 -7.00 -15.82 -1.18
CA LEU A 318 -6.07 -15.73 -0.03
C LEU A 318 -6.76 -15.97 1.32
N GLY A 319 -8.00 -16.45 1.33
CA GLY A 319 -8.70 -16.85 2.54
C GLY A 319 -9.87 -15.95 2.93
N ALA A 320 -9.98 -14.76 2.34
CA ALA A 320 -11.03 -13.79 2.67
C ALA A 320 -12.32 -14.05 1.88
N LYS A 321 -12.78 -15.32 1.82
CA LYS A 321 -13.86 -15.82 0.94
C LYS A 321 -15.14 -14.99 0.99
N ASN A 322 -15.49 -14.47 2.16
CA ASN A 322 -16.74 -13.75 2.38
C ASN A 322 -16.52 -12.25 2.66
N THR A 323 -15.31 -11.74 2.37
CA THR A 323 -14.99 -10.33 2.42
C THR A 323 -14.95 -9.80 0.99
N PHE A 324 -15.65 -8.69 0.74
CA PHE A 324 -15.77 -8.06 -0.58
C PHE A 324 -14.95 -6.77 -0.61
N LEU A 325 -13.98 -6.74 -1.51
CA LEU A 325 -13.24 -5.51 -1.80
C LEU A 325 -14.07 -4.68 -2.78
N SER A 326 -14.36 -3.43 -2.44
CA SER A 326 -15.20 -2.54 -3.25
C SER A 326 -15.06 -1.09 -2.79
N SER A 327 -15.86 -0.18 -3.39
CA SER A 327 -15.93 1.23 -2.99
C SER A 327 -17.38 1.69 -2.86
N LEU A 328 -17.70 2.35 -1.73
CA LEU A 328 -19.01 3.00 -1.54
C LEU A 328 -19.13 4.28 -2.37
N VAL A 329 -18.00 4.93 -2.66
CA VAL A 329 -17.98 6.18 -3.41
C VAL A 329 -17.72 5.95 -4.91
N GLY A 330 -17.57 4.68 -5.33
CA GLY A 330 -17.26 4.32 -6.71
C GLY A 330 -18.20 4.91 -7.78
N PRO A 331 -19.52 5.00 -7.55
CA PRO A 331 -20.41 5.63 -8.54
C PRO A 331 -20.47 7.17 -8.45
N ILE A 332 -19.67 7.80 -7.57
CA ILE A 332 -19.78 9.24 -7.29
C ILE A 332 -18.56 9.95 -7.87
N HIS A 333 -18.81 11.00 -8.67
CA HIS A 333 -17.77 11.82 -9.25
C HIS A 333 -17.09 12.69 -8.18
N GLU A 334 -15.83 13.01 -8.37
CA GLU A 334 -14.96 13.74 -7.43
C GLU A 334 -15.61 15.01 -6.85
N LEU A 335 -16.20 15.86 -7.70
CA LEU A 335 -16.84 17.11 -7.26
C LEU A 335 -18.06 16.82 -6.37
N ALA A 336 -18.82 15.77 -6.71
CA ALA A 336 -19.98 15.38 -5.92
C ALA A 336 -19.56 14.82 -4.56
N ILE A 337 -18.43 14.13 -4.47
CA ILE A 337 -17.90 13.62 -3.18
C ILE A 337 -17.69 14.79 -2.21
N THR A 338 -16.99 15.84 -2.66
CA THR A 338 -16.74 17.01 -1.83
C THR A 338 -18.06 17.65 -1.36
N ARG A 339 -18.98 17.86 -2.29
CA ARG A 339 -20.29 18.45 -2.00
C ARG A 339 -21.09 17.61 -0.99
N ILE A 340 -21.14 16.28 -1.20
CA ILE A 340 -21.89 15.37 -0.33
C ILE A 340 -21.24 15.36 1.07
N LEU A 341 -19.93 15.25 1.14
CA LEU A 341 -19.19 15.22 2.40
C LEU A 341 -19.49 16.47 3.24
N HIS A 342 -19.35 17.65 2.65
CA HIS A 342 -19.56 18.92 3.37
C HIS A 342 -21.04 19.16 3.73
N HIS A 343 -21.96 18.69 2.89
CA HIS A 343 -23.40 18.88 3.14
C HIS A 343 -23.97 17.87 4.14
N ARG A 344 -23.61 16.57 4.02
CA ARG A 344 -24.20 15.53 4.85
C ARG A 344 -23.40 15.23 6.11
N SER A 345 -22.09 15.44 6.10
CA SER A 345 -21.20 15.10 7.20
C SER A 345 -20.25 16.27 7.53
N PRO A 346 -20.76 17.48 7.80
CA PRO A 346 -19.90 18.66 7.95
C PRO A 346 -18.85 18.52 9.05
N LYS A 347 -19.18 17.86 10.15
CA LYS A 347 -18.19 17.62 11.22
C LYS A 347 -17.01 16.77 10.72
N ILE A 348 -17.31 15.68 10.00
CA ILE A 348 -16.28 14.81 9.42
C ILE A 348 -15.46 15.58 8.36
N ALA A 349 -16.13 16.44 7.58
CA ALA A 349 -15.50 17.25 6.54
C ALA A 349 -14.42 18.20 7.09
N ASN A 350 -14.56 18.66 8.33
CA ASN A 350 -13.59 19.56 8.97
C ASN A 350 -12.20 18.92 9.12
N ASP A 351 -12.13 17.59 9.11
CA ASP A 351 -10.87 16.86 9.19
C ASP A 351 -10.25 16.58 7.83
N GLN A 352 -10.85 17.10 6.73
CA GLN A 352 -10.34 16.87 5.39
C GLN A 352 -8.93 17.44 5.22
N ARG A 353 -8.03 16.63 4.67
CA ARG A 353 -6.65 17.01 4.32
C ARG A 353 -6.32 16.49 2.93
N SER A 354 -5.31 17.04 2.31
CA SER A 354 -4.81 16.53 1.05
C SER A 354 -4.28 15.09 1.23
N CYS A 355 -4.49 14.25 0.23
CA CYS A 355 -3.94 12.90 0.20
C CYS A 355 -2.42 12.91 -0.03
N GLY A 356 -1.91 13.98 -0.62
CA GLY A 356 -0.46 14.15 -0.86
C GLY A 356 0.12 15.27 -0.01
N ALA A 357 1.38 15.44 -0.11
CA ALA A 357 2.29 16.36 0.55
C ALA A 357 1.72 17.47 1.46
N GLU A 358 2.04 17.40 2.72
CA GLU A 358 1.75 18.45 3.72
C GLU A 358 2.45 19.79 3.41
N LYS A 359 3.52 19.75 2.68
CA LYS A 359 4.28 20.94 2.20
C LYS A 359 3.55 21.80 1.15
N UNK A 360 2.68 21.35 0.58
CA UNK A 360 1.89 22.02 -0.39
C UNK A 360 0.58 22.49 0.11
N UNK A 361 0.44 22.25 1.04
CA UNK A 361 -0.74 22.59 1.64
C UNK A 361 -0.91 23.97 2.22
N UNK A 362 -0.07 24.44 2.08
CA UNK A 362 -0.02 25.73 2.55
C UNK A 362 -0.52 26.73 1.59
N UNK A 363 -0.74 26.33 0.70
CA UNK A 363 -1.25 27.12 -0.29
C UNK A 363 -2.67 26.88 -0.61
N GLY A 364 -3.44 26.63 0.16
CA GLY A 364 -4.83 26.49 -0.12
C GLY A 364 -5.67 27.54 0.57
#